data_15ded0d3d6c609be0dfc0aac917ce888
#
_entry.id   15ded0d3d6c609be0dfc0aac917ce888
#
_cell.length_a   1.000
_cell.length_b   1.000
_cell.length_c   1.000
_cell.angle_alpha   90.00
_cell.angle_beta   90.00
_cell.angle_gamma   90.00
#
_symmetry.space_group_name_H-M   'P 1'
#
loop_
_entity.id
_entity.type
_entity.pdbx_description
1 polymer ?
#
loop_
_entity_poly.entity_id
_entity_poly.type
_entity_poly.pdbx_seq_one_letter_code
_entity_poly.pdbx_strand_id
1 'polypeptide(L)' 'EGWLLVDYKLSSHPDEQLRRDYAPQIALYKKAVAAAMHVSEHTVRARILNIALGRAVDMDN' A
#
# COMPACT_ATOMS: atom_id res chain seq x y z
N GLU A 1 -7.69 16.11 2.07
CA GLU A 1 -7.04 15.26 3.08
C GLU A 1 -7.39 13.81 2.88
N GLY A 2 -6.52 12.95 3.34
CA GLY A 2 -6.75 11.53 3.20
C GLY A 2 -5.91 10.74 4.19
N TRP A 3 -5.88 9.43 3.99
CA TRP A 3 -5.18 8.49 4.83
C TRP A 3 -4.06 7.85 4.02
N LEU A 4 -2.94 7.60 4.65
CA LEU A 4 -1.83 6.88 4.02
C LEU A 4 -1.59 5.58 4.78
N LEU A 5 -1.84 4.47 4.08
CA LEU A 5 -1.52 3.14 4.60
C LEU A 5 -0.10 2.81 4.21
N VAL A 6 0.73 2.51 5.18
CA VAL A 6 2.14 2.17 4.94
C VAL A 6 2.38 0.74 5.39
N ASP A 7 2.88 -0.07 4.48
CA ASP A 7 3.26 -1.45 4.76
C ASP A 7 4.77 -1.60 4.61
N TYR A 8 5.39 -2.33 5.52
CA TYR A 8 6.84 -2.54 5.51
C TYR A 8 7.14 -3.94 4.99
N LYS A 9 8.02 -4.03 4.01
CA LYS A 9 8.45 -5.31 3.44
C LYS A 9 9.96 -5.39 3.40
N LEU A 10 10.45 -6.61 3.45
CA LEU A 10 11.86 -6.90 3.28
C LEU A 10 11.97 -7.81 2.05
N SER A 11 12.32 -7.23 0.90
CA SER A 11 12.26 -7.96 -0.35
C SER A 11 13.38 -7.55 -1.28
N SER A 12 13.92 -8.52 -2.01
CA SER A 12 14.88 -8.28 -3.08
C SER A 12 14.20 -8.11 -4.43
N HIS A 13 12.87 -8.23 -4.49
CA HIS A 13 12.13 -8.12 -5.74
C HIS A 13 12.01 -6.67 -6.19
N PRO A 14 11.91 -6.42 -7.51
CA PRO A 14 11.72 -5.07 -8.04
C PRO A 14 10.34 -4.51 -7.67
N ASP A 15 10.23 -3.20 -7.74
CA ASP A 15 9.00 -2.48 -7.35
C ASP A 15 7.76 -2.98 -8.09
N GLU A 16 7.90 -3.26 -9.39
CA GLU A 16 6.80 -3.73 -10.21
C GLU A 16 6.23 -5.05 -9.71
N GLN A 17 7.12 -5.95 -9.30
CA GLN A 17 6.71 -7.24 -8.76
C GLN A 17 6.03 -7.07 -7.41
N LEU A 18 6.53 -6.18 -6.57
CA LEU A 18 5.89 -5.87 -5.28
C LEU A 18 4.49 -5.34 -5.49
N ARG A 19 4.31 -4.41 -6.44
CA ARG A 19 2.99 -3.88 -6.75
C ARG A 19 2.02 -4.99 -7.13
N ARG A 20 2.43 -5.87 -8.03
CA ARG A 20 1.60 -6.94 -8.53
C ARG A 20 1.26 -7.94 -7.44
N ASP A 21 2.26 -8.36 -6.67
CA ASP A 21 2.10 -9.41 -5.67
C ASP A 21 1.26 -8.96 -4.49
N TYR A 22 1.35 -7.69 -4.12
CA TYR A 22 0.67 -7.19 -2.93
C TYR A 22 -0.57 -6.35 -3.23
N ALA A 23 -0.90 -6.13 -4.51
CA ALA A 23 -2.07 -5.34 -4.87
C ALA A 23 -3.37 -5.88 -4.24
N PRO A 24 -3.65 -7.19 -4.25
CA PRO A 24 -4.87 -7.69 -3.63
C PRO A 24 -4.91 -7.45 -2.12
N GLN A 25 -3.80 -7.63 -1.44
CA GLN A 25 -3.70 -7.42 0.00
C GLN A 25 -3.90 -5.94 0.35
N ILE A 26 -3.27 -5.06 -0.41
CA ILE A 26 -3.38 -3.62 -0.21
C ILE A 26 -4.83 -3.16 -0.46
N ALA A 27 -5.47 -3.68 -1.50
CA ALA A 27 -6.87 -3.35 -1.79
C ALA A 27 -7.78 -3.74 -0.62
N LEU A 28 -7.54 -4.90 -0.02
CA LEU A 28 -8.31 -5.35 1.12
C LEU A 28 -8.08 -4.45 2.34
N TYR A 29 -6.85 -4.05 2.58
CA TYR A 29 -6.51 -3.14 3.68
C TYR A 29 -7.15 -1.77 3.49
N LYS A 30 -7.16 -1.25 2.26
CA LYS A 30 -7.82 0.03 1.96
C LYS A 30 -9.30 -0.03 2.28
N LYS A 31 -9.96 -1.12 1.92
CA LYS A 31 -11.37 -1.31 2.25
C LYS A 31 -11.61 -1.30 3.75
N ALA A 32 -10.77 -2.02 4.48
CA ALA A 32 -10.90 -2.10 5.93
C ALA A 32 -10.72 -0.73 6.59
N VAL A 33 -9.71 0.02 6.16
CA VAL A 33 -9.45 1.37 6.69
C VAL A 33 -10.61 2.31 6.37
N ALA A 34 -11.07 2.28 5.12
CA ALA A 34 -12.16 3.13 4.67
C ALA A 34 -13.43 2.86 5.49
N ALA A 35 -13.75 1.59 5.72
CA ALA A 35 -14.91 1.21 6.52
C ALA A 35 -14.76 1.65 7.97
N ALA A 36 -13.59 1.46 8.56
CA ALA A 36 -13.33 1.83 9.95
C ALA A 36 -13.41 3.34 10.16
N MET A 37 -12.96 4.12 9.18
CA MET A 37 -12.90 5.57 9.27
C MET A 37 -14.12 6.26 8.67
N HIS A 38 -15.06 5.49 8.10
CA HIS A 38 -16.26 6.00 7.45
C HIS A 38 -15.93 7.00 6.34
N VAL A 39 -14.93 6.65 5.51
CA VAL A 39 -14.50 7.47 4.38
C VAL A 39 -14.53 6.64 3.10
N SER A 40 -14.45 7.34 1.96
CA SER A 40 -14.35 6.68 0.67
C SER A 40 -12.97 6.00 0.50
N GLU A 41 -12.94 4.85 -0.16
CA GLU A 41 -11.66 4.19 -0.48
C GLU A 41 -10.73 5.10 -1.27
N HIS A 42 -11.27 6.04 -2.03
CA HIS A 42 -10.46 6.98 -2.81
C HIS A 42 -9.58 7.88 -1.94
N THR A 43 -9.94 8.05 -0.67
CA THR A 43 -9.17 8.89 0.24
C THR A 43 -8.07 8.09 0.95
N VAL A 44 -7.99 6.79 0.73
CA VAL A 44 -6.98 5.94 1.34
C VAL A 44 -5.94 5.60 0.29
N ARG A 45 -4.73 6.09 0.50
CA ARG A 45 -3.58 5.79 -0.35
C ARG A 45 -2.72 4.74 0.32
N ALA A 46 -1.88 4.08 -0.46
CA ALA A 46 -1.04 3.02 0.07
C ALA A 46 0.37 3.09 -0.49
N ARG A 47 1.32 2.72 0.34
CA ARG A 47 2.73 2.70 -0.01
C ARG A 47 3.40 1.54 0.69
N ILE A 48 4.30 0.86 -0.02
CA ILE A 48 5.15 -0.17 0.58
C ILE A 48 6.54 0.43 0.78
N LEU A 49 7.06 0.32 1.99
CA LEU A 49 8.44 0.67 2.26
C LEU A 49 9.27 -0.61 2.22
N ASN A 50 10.10 -0.72 1.18
CA ASN A 50 10.98 -1.88 1.05
C ASN A 50 12.28 -1.59 1.79
N ILE A 51 12.38 -2.15 2.99
CA ILE A 51 13.50 -1.88 3.89
C ILE A 51 14.81 -2.44 3.32
N ALA A 52 14.75 -3.58 2.66
CA ALA A 52 15.94 -4.22 2.11
C ALA A 52 16.64 -3.34 1.07
N LEU A 53 15.86 -2.59 0.28
CA LEU A 53 16.40 -1.75 -0.79
C LEU A 53 16.36 -0.26 -0.47
N GLY A 54 15.82 0.12 0.69
CA GLY A 54 15.68 1.52 1.07
C GLY A 54 14.77 2.30 0.12
N ARG A 55 13.69 1.68 -0.37
CA ARG A 55 12.83 2.28 -1.38
C ARG A 55 11.39 2.31 -0.95
N ALA A 56 10.68 3.34 -1.39
CA ALA A 56 9.23 3.45 -1.22
C ALA A 56 8.55 3.13 -2.55
N VAL A 57 7.53 2.28 -2.50
CA VAL A 57 6.77 1.87 -3.68
C VAL A 57 5.35 2.39 -3.51
N ASP A 58 4.95 3.31 -4.39
CA ASP A 58 3.59 3.85 -4.39
C ASP A 58 2.65 2.82 -5.01
N MET A 59 1.60 2.47 -4.28
CA MET A 59 0.64 1.44 -4.71
C MET A 59 -0.58 2.00 -5.43
N ASP A 60 -0.67 3.31 -5.59
CA ASP A 60 -1.85 3.96 -6.15
C ASP A 60 -1.68 4.41 -7.60
N ASN A 61 -0.63 3.98 -8.23
CA ASN A 61 -0.43 4.31 -9.64
C ASN A 61 -0.92 3.21 -10.54
#